data_c365f8ac7629eadd1e55e423e29c5c98
#
_entry.id   c365f8ac7629eadd1e55e423e29c5c98
#
_cell.length_a   1.000
_cell.length_b   1.000
_cell.length_c   1.000
_cell.angle_alpha   90.00
_cell.angle_beta   90.00
_cell.angle_gamma   90.00
#
_symmetry.space_group_name_H-M   'P 1'
#
loop_
_entity.id
_entity.type
_entity.pdbx_description
1 polymer ?
#
loop_
_entity_poly.entity_id
_entity_poly.type
_entity_poly.pdbx_seq_one_letter_code
_entity_poly.pdbx_strand_id
1 'polypeptide(L)'
;MRNTEAIECDFETFDPRGYLREYYQTIDFENEQLLRFFADCYRDVHPRSTLLEFGSGPTLYSLITAAASVDTIHVCDRLESNLREIQLWKRGDEVAFNWDPFIQRALELEGNSTVTRAELRRRAELLRRKLTTFCLCDAFRRPSLQGNHLNAYDIVQVNFVPESITSSLVAWERALQNIVSLLKPQGTLLLTALKHAMYYQVQEQIFPAVSIDETRVIQTLRKCGVREADVLMRTIPASPPYRGYEGIMLIEARFRH
;
A
#
# COMPACT_ATOMS: atom_id res chain seq x y z
N MET A 1 -35.91 9.28 -0.42
CA MET A 1 -34.57 9.40 -1.02
C MET A 1 -33.78 10.31 -0.10
N ARG A 2 -32.90 9.78 0.73
CA ARG A 2 -32.03 10.61 1.56
C ARG A 2 -30.86 11.00 0.67
N ASN A 3 -30.63 12.31 0.49
CA ASN A 3 -29.41 12.85 -0.07
C ASN A 3 -28.26 12.33 0.79
N THR A 4 -27.47 11.41 0.26
CA THR A 4 -26.14 11.12 0.77
C THR A 4 -25.27 12.30 0.33
N GLU A 5 -25.20 13.32 1.16
CA GLU A 5 -24.15 14.33 1.07
C GLU A 5 -22.83 13.58 1.09
N ALA A 6 -22.01 13.81 0.08
CA ALA A 6 -20.65 13.28 0.05
C ALA A 6 -19.96 13.80 1.31
N ILE A 7 -19.49 12.89 2.16
CA ILE A 7 -18.71 13.26 3.34
C ILE A 7 -17.41 13.85 2.77
N GLU A 8 -17.29 15.16 2.71
CA GLU A 8 -16.02 15.84 2.50
C GLU A 8 -15.17 15.60 3.75
N CYS A 9 -14.28 14.66 3.69
CA CYS A 9 -13.39 14.40 4.79
C CYS A 9 -12.14 15.26 4.64
N ASP A 10 -11.81 15.98 5.69
CA ASP A 10 -10.57 16.72 5.78
C ASP A 10 -9.42 15.77 6.19
N PHE A 11 -8.73 15.25 5.20
CA PHE A 11 -7.53 14.43 5.43
C PHE A 11 -6.40 15.18 6.13
N GLU A 12 -6.43 16.52 6.19
CA GLU A 12 -5.45 17.33 6.92
C GLU A 12 -5.47 17.05 8.44
N THR A 13 -6.58 16.53 8.95
CA THR A 13 -6.75 16.15 10.36
C THR A 13 -6.29 14.72 10.69
N PHE A 14 -5.81 13.97 9.71
CA PHE A 14 -5.35 12.58 9.90
C PHE A 14 -4.16 12.52 10.87
N ASP A 15 -4.29 11.71 11.94
CA ASP A 15 -3.20 11.46 12.91
C ASP A 15 -2.38 10.21 12.51
N PRO A 16 -1.18 10.40 11.91
CA PRO A 16 -0.32 9.28 11.51
C PRO A 16 0.06 8.36 12.67
N ARG A 17 0.33 8.93 13.84
CA ARG A 17 0.74 8.15 15.02
C ARG A 17 -0.43 7.42 15.67
N GLY A 18 -1.61 8.03 15.66
CA GLY A 18 -2.85 7.36 16.05
C GLY A 18 -3.10 6.15 15.18
N TYR A 19 -3.00 6.31 13.87
CA TYR A 19 -3.14 5.23 12.90
C TYR A 19 -2.13 4.10 13.12
N LEU A 20 -0.85 4.42 13.32
CA LEU A 20 0.18 3.42 13.61
C LEU A 20 -0.10 2.64 14.89
N ARG A 21 -0.54 3.32 15.95
CA ARG A 21 -0.89 2.65 17.22
C ARG A 21 -2.10 1.74 17.08
N GLU A 22 -3.10 2.15 16.31
CA GLU A 22 -4.35 1.38 16.18
C GLU A 22 -4.19 0.14 15.31
N TYR A 23 -3.46 0.26 14.18
CA TYR A 23 -3.41 -0.79 13.17
C TYR A 23 -2.12 -1.61 13.14
N TYR A 24 -1.01 -1.11 13.74
CA TYR A 24 0.32 -1.72 13.58
C TYR A 24 1.07 -1.94 14.89
N GLN A 25 0.43 -1.73 16.04
CA GLN A 25 1.09 -2.00 17.34
C GLN A 25 1.34 -3.50 17.54
N THR A 26 0.50 -4.34 16.99
CA THR A 26 0.63 -5.79 17.01
C THR A 26 0.39 -6.35 15.61
N ILE A 27 1.00 -7.50 15.32
CA ILE A 27 0.74 -8.22 14.07
C ILE A 27 -0.51 -9.08 14.32
N ASP A 28 -1.65 -8.60 13.82
CA ASP A 28 -2.91 -9.35 13.83
C ASP A 28 -3.02 -10.28 12.61
N PHE A 29 -4.18 -10.92 12.44
CA PHE A 29 -4.43 -11.82 11.32
C PHE A 29 -4.28 -11.12 9.97
N GLU A 30 -4.81 -9.90 9.83
CA GLU A 30 -4.75 -9.15 8.56
C GLU A 30 -3.31 -8.74 8.22
N ASN A 31 -2.58 -8.22 9.20
CA ASN A 31 -1.16 -7.89 9.05
C ASN A 31 -0.32 -9.12 8.65
N GLU A 32 -0.59 -10.27 9.28
CA GLU A 32 0.08 -11.53 8.93
C GLU A 32 -0.18 -11.93 7.46
N GLN A 33 -1.44 -11.83 6.98
CA GLN A 33 -1.78 -12.16 5.61
C GLN A 33 -1.18 -11.18 4.59
N LEU A 34 -1.09 -9.91 4.95
CA LEU A 34 -0.42 -8.88 4.14
C LEU A 34 1.07 -9.17 4.01
N LEU A 35 1.76 -9.45 5.13
CA LEU A 35 3.18 -9.81 5.10
C LEU A 35 3.45 -11.06 4.25
N ARG A 36 2.60 -12.10 4.34
CA ARG A 36 2.68 -13.30 3.48
C ARG A 36 2.50 -12.96 2.01
N PHE A 37 1.51 -12.13 1.69
CA PHE A 37 1.27 -11.69 0.31
C PHE A 37 2.50 -11.02 -0.28
N PHE A 38 3.12 -10.07 0.45
CA PHE A 38 4.33 -9.40 -0.03
C PHE A 38 5.53 -10.35 -0.11
N ALA A 39 5.69 -11.29 0.85
CA ALA A 39 6.74 -12.29 0.78
C ALA A 39 6.62 -13.15 -0.49
N ASP A 40 5.39 -13.50 -0.90
CA ASP A 40 5.15 -14.25 -2.13
C ASP A 40 5.40 -13.40 -3.39
N CYS A 41 4.87 -12.17 -3.45
CA CYS A 41 5.01 -11.28 -4.61
C CYS A 41 6.46 -10.90 -4.92
N TYR A 42 7.29 -10.72 -3.88
CA TYR A 42 8.68 -10.28 -4.05
C TYR A 42 9.69 -11.42 -4.24
N ARG A 43 9.27 -12.68 -4.21
CA ARG A 43 10.17 -13.85 -4.33
C ARG A 43 10.94 -13.87 -5.64
N ASP A 44 10.26 -13.58 -6.75
CA ASP A 44 10.81 -13.70 -8.10
C ASP A 44 10.95 -12.34 -8.81
N VAL A 45 11.03 -11.25 -8.05
CA VAL A 45 11.20 -9.91 -8.61
C VAL A 45 12.62 -9.71 -9.12
N HIS A 46 12.75 -9.03 -10.27
CA HIS A 46 14.06 -8.72 -10.83
C HIS A 46 14.81 -7.70 -9.94
N PRO A 47 16.08 -7.94 -9.55
CA PRO A 47 16.80 -7.15 -8.54
C PRO A 47 17.13 -5.70 -8.96
N ARG A 48 16.94 -5.34 -10.23
CA ARG A 48 17.10 -3.96 -10.74
C ARG A 48 15.79 -3.20 -10.86
N SER A 49 14.70 -3.76 -10.31
CA SER A 49 13.38 -3.12 -10.38
C SER A 49 13.32 -1.87 -9.52
N THR A 50 12.63 -0.85 -10.02
CA THR A 50 12.26 0.36 -9.26
C THR A 50 10.82 0.22 -8.78
N LEU A 51 10.63 0.32 -7.47
CA LEU A 51 9.32 0.26 -6.81
C LEU A 51 8.83 1.66 -6.45
N LEU A 52 7.56 1.92 -6.74
CA LEU A 52 6.80 3.02 -6.13
C LEU A 52 5.79 2.46 -5.13
N GLU A 53 5.86 2.91 -3.89
CA GLU A 53 4.78 2.80 -2.90
C GLU A 53 3.90 4.02 -3.00
N PHE A 54 2.69 3.86 -3.54
CA PHE A 54 1.74 4.95 -3.77
C PHE A 54 0.73 5.06 -2.63
N GLY A 55 0.71 6.19 -1.95
CA GLY A 55 -0.16 6.42 -0.80
C GLY A 55 0.27 5.57 0.40
N SER A 56 1.54 5.67 0.75
CA SER A 56 2.18 4.83 1.77
C SER A 56 1.56 4.92 3.15
N GLY A 57 0.80 5.98 3.42
CA GLY A 57 0.52 6.33 4.81
C GLY A 57 1.83 6.51 5.59
N PRO A 58 1.80 6.39 6.91
CA PRO A 58 3.01 6.43 7.75
C PRO A 58 3.70 5.06 7.86
N THR A 59 3.44 4.08 6.95
CA THR A 59 3.74 2.66 7.14
C THR A 59 4.93 2.16 6.35
N LEU A 60 5.55 1.05 6.82
CA LEU A 60 6.69 0.40 6.18
C LEU A 60 6.51 -1.11 5.99
N TYR A 61 5.45 -1.71 6.54
CA TYR A 61 5.29 -3.17 6.57
C TYR A 61 5.37 -3.81 5.17
N SER A 62 4.78 -3.14 4.18
CA SER A 62 4.73 -3.58 2.78
C SER A 62 6.08 -3.52 2.06
N LEU A 63 7.01 -2.71 2.58
CA LEU A 63 8.33 -2.45 1.98
C LEU A 63 9.45 -3.31 2.54
N ILE A 64 9.21 -4.03 3.65
CA ILE A 64 10.24 -4.79 4.35
C ILE A 64 10.82 -5.90 3.46
N THR A 65 9.96 -6.71 2.84
CA THR A 65 10.38 -7.77 1.91
C THR A 65 10.87 -7.18 0.59
N ALA A 66 10.19 -6.16 0.07
CA ALA A 66 10.57 -5.45 -1.15
C ALA A 66 12.04 -5.00 -1.13
N ALA A 67 12.52 -4.51 0.02
CA ALA A 67 13.89 -4.04 0.16
C ALA A 67 14.98 -5.06 -0.20
N ALA A 68 14.70 -6.36 -0.06
CA ALA A 68 15.62 -7.42 -0.46
C ALA A 68 15.60 -7.71 -1.98
N SER A 69 14.52 -7.33 -2.66
CA SER A 69 14.22 -7.78 -4.03
C SER A 69 14.31 -6.67 -5.08
N VAL A 70 14.23 -5.38 -4.69
CA VAL A 70 14.27 -4.27 -5.65
C VAL A 70 15.54 -3.43 -5.51
N ASP A 71 15.85 -2.61 -6.51
CA ASP A 71 17.01 -1.71 -6.47
C ASP A 71 16.72 -0.44 -5.67
N THR A 72 15.63 0.24 -5.98
CA THR A 72 15.22 1.48 -5.33
C THR A 72 13.74 1.46 -4.97
N ILE A 73 13.41 2.15 -3.89
CA ILE A 73 12.04 2.35 -3.40
C ILE A 73 11.77 3.85 -3.34
N HIS A 74 10.78 4.28 -4.10
CA HIS A 74 10.19 5.60 -4.00
C HIS A 74 8.90 5.51 -3.20
N VAL A 75 8.68 6.49 -2.35
CA VAL A 75 7.49 6.55 -1.49
C VAL A 75 6.77 7.86 -1.75
N CYS A 76 5.48 7.79 -1.95
CA CYS A 76 4.67 8.99 -2.03
C CYS A 76 3.40 8.90 -1.17
N ASP A 77 2.96 10.04 -0.71
CA ASP A 77 1.69 10.21 -0.01
C ASP A 77 1.10 11.59 -0.30
N ARG A 78 -0.21 11.76 -0.06
CA ARG A 78 -0.85 13.06 -0.14
C ARG A 78 -0.42 13.95 1.04
N LEU A 79 -0.25 13.35 2.23
CA LEU A 79 0.05 14.03 3.47
C LEU A 79 1.55 14.01 3.78
N GLU A 80 2.12 15.18 3.90
CA GLU A 80 3.52 15.32 4.31
C GLU A 80 3.78 14.73 5.70
N SER A 81 2.78 14.78 6.59
CA SER A 81 2.84 14.18 7.92
C SER A 81 3.11 12.67 7.88
N ASN A 82 2.51 11.94 6.95
CA ASN A 82 2.76 10.52 6.74
C ASN A 82 4.22 10.26 6.30
N LEU A 83 4.67 11.00 5.30
CA LEU A 83 6.05 10.88 4.82
C LEU A 83 7.08 11.23 5.90
N ARG A 84 6.75 12.17 6.79
CA ARG A 84 7.60 12.55 7.92
C ARG A 84 7.80 11.39 8.91
N GLU A 85 6.79 10.60 9.22
CA GLU A 85 6.93 9.43 10.10
C GLU A 85 7.87 8.38 9.48
N ILE A 86 7.77 8.12 8.17
CA ILE A 86 8.71 7.23 7.47
C ILE A 86 10.13 7.80 7.48
N GLN A 87 10.29 9.10 7.29
CA GLN A 87 11.59 9.77 7.32
C GLN A 87 12.22 9.76 8.72
N LEU A 88 11.43 9.87 9.80
CA LEU A 88 11.91 9.69 11.16
C LEU A 88 12.53 8.30 11.33
N TRP A 89 11.82 7.25 10.94
CA TRP A 89 12.35 5.89 11.00
C TRP A 89 13.59 5.69 10.12
N LYS A 90 13.59 6.25 8.92
CA LYS A 90 14.75 6.17 8.00
C LYS A 90 16.01 6.78 8.62
N ARG A 91 15.88 7.86 9.37
CA ARG A 91 17.02 8.50 10.07
C ARG A 91 17.44 7.78 11.34
N GLY A 92 16.65 6.80 11.81
CA GLY A 92 16.90 6.12 13.09
C GLY A 92 16.55 6.98 14.30
N ASP A 93 15.58 7.87 14.16
CA ASP A 93 15.12 8.72 15.25
C ASP A 93 14.46 7.89 16.36
N GLU A 94 14.75 8.21 17.63
CA GLU A 94 14.26 7.46 18.78
C GLU A 94 12.74 7.52 18.95
N VAL A 95 12.09 8.58 18.43
CA VAL A 95 10.63 8.72 18.49
C VAL A 95 9.90 8.03 17.34
N ALA A 96 10.64 7.42 16.39
CA ALA A 96 10.04 6.71 15.28
C ALA A 96 9.30 5.46 15.74
N PHE A 97 8.27 5.07 14.98
CA PHE A 97 7.54 3.84 15.24
C PHE A 97 8.46 2.62 15.13
N ASN A 98 8.30 1.66 16.05
CA ASN A 98 9.12 0.44 16.08
C ASN A 98 8.60 -0.63 15.10
N TRP A 99 9.27 -0.77 13.97
CA TRP A 99 8.96 -1.78 12.95
C TRP A 99 9.69 -3.13 13.14
N ASP A 100 10.50 -3.29 14.18
CA ASP A 100 11.27 -4.52 14.43
C ASP A 100 10.41 -5.79 14.47
N PRO A 101 9.20 -5.82 15.10
CA PRO A 101 8.34 -6.98 15.06
C PRO A 101 7.92 -7.39 13.64
N PHE A 102 7.60 -6.41 12.79
CA PHE A 102 7.23 -6.65 11.40
C PHE A 102 8.44 -7.12 10.56
N ILE A 103 9.62 -6.55 10.80
CA ILE A 103 10.86 -6.98 10.15
C ILE A 103 11.19 -8.42 10.55
N GLN A 104 11.07 -8.77 11.82
CA GLN A 104 11.25 -10.13 12.29
C GLN A 104 10.30 -11.08 11.57
N ARG A 105 9.01 -10.75 11.55
CA ARG A 105 8.00 -11.60 10.94
C ARG A 105 8.20 -11.77 9.44
N ALA A 106 8.55 -10.70 8.73
CA ALA A 106 8.87 -10.79 7.30
C ALA A 106 10.06 -11.73 7.03
N LEU A 107 11.13 -11.64 7.81
CA LEU A 107 12.29 -12.53 7.70
C LEU A 107 11.91 -14.00 7.97
N GLU A 108 11.05 -14.28 8.96
CA GLU A 108 10.54 -15.62 9.22
C GLU A 108 9.74 -16.19 8.04
N LEU A 109 8.90 -15.34 7.42
CA LEU A 109 8.11 -15.71 6.23
C LEU A 109 8.97 -15.95 4.99
N GLU A 110 10.14 -15.33 4.92
CA GLU A 110 11.15 -15.55 3.88
C GLU A 110 11.98 -16.84 4.11
N GLY A 111 11.70 -17.58 5.18
CA GLY A 111 12.31 -18.90 5.46
C GLY A 111 13.40 -18.91 6.55
N ASN A 112 13.61 -17.80 7.26
CA ASN A 112 14.56 -17.80 8.36
C ASN A 112 13.91 -18.43 9.61
N SER A 113 14.32 -19.63 9.97
CA SER A 113 13.77 -20.36 11.14
C SER A 113 14.08 -19.71 12.48
N THR A 114 15.13 -18.91 12.56
CA THR A 114 15.53 -18.14 13.75
C THR A 114 16.10 -16.82 13.31
N VAL A 115 15.45 -15.72 13.70
CA VAL A 115 15.87 -14.36 13.33
C VAL A 115 16.72 -13.76 14.45
N THR A 116 17.97 -13.45 14.14
CA THR A 116 18.90 -12.81 15.07
C THR A 116 18.76 -11.29 15.04
N ARG A 117 19.20 -10.61 16.11
CA ARG A 117 19.28 -9.14 16.14
C ARG A 117 20.14 -8.55 15.01
N ALA A 118 21.16 -9.28 14.59
CA ALA A 118 22.02 -8.84 13.48
C ALA A 118 21.28 -8.88 12.13
N GLU A 119 20.42 -9.86 11.91
CA GLU A 119 19.57 -9.96 10.70
C GLU A 119 18.49 -8.90 10.69
N LEU A 120 17.84 -8.64 11.83
CA LEU A 120 16.91 -7.51 11.98
C LEU A 120 17.57 -6.19 11.57
N ARG A 121 18.73 -5.88 12.16
CA ARG A 121 19.48 -4.65 11.84
C ARG A 121 19.85 -4.57 10.36
N ARG A 122 20.37 -5.65 9.79
CA ARG A 122 20.73 -5.72 8.36
C ARG A 122 19.54 -5.42 7.46
N ARG A 123 18.35 -5.99 7.76
CA ARG A 123 17.14 -5.73 6.98
C ARG A 123 16.67 -4.28 7.14
N ALA A 124 16.66 -3.73 8.35
CA ALA A 124 16.34 -2.34 8.61
C ALA A 124 17.27 -1.38 7.87
N GLU A 125 18.59 -1.61 7.92
CA GLU A 125 19.58 -0.82 7.19
C GLU A 125 19.42 -0.94 5.68
N LEU A 126 19.11 -2.13 5.18
CA LEU A 126 18.84 -2.35 3.76
C LEU A 126 17.63 -1.52 3.31
N LEU A 127 16.51 -1.58 4.03
CA LEU A 127 15.32 -0.79 3.72
C LEU A 127 15.63 0.72 3.78
N ARG A 128 16.34 1.19 4.80
CA ARG A 128 16.75 2.61 4.88
C ARG A 128 17.56 3.07 3.67
N ARG A 129 18.46 2.23 3.16
CA ARG A 129 19.24 2.54 1.95
C ARG A 129 18.39 2.55 0.68
N LYS A 130 17.44 1.61 0.57
CA LYS A 130 16.56 1.47 -0.60
C LYS A 130 15.51 2.57 -0.72
N LEU A 131 15.09 3.16 0.38
CA LEU A 131 14.19 4.32 0.42
C LEU A 131 14.93 5.58 -0.08
N THR A 132 14.80 5.91 -1.36
CA THR A 132 15.60 6.99 -1.98
C THR A 132 14.81 8.28 -2.22
N THR A 133 13.52 8.18 -2.52
CA THR A 133 12.69 9.32 -2.90
C THR A 133 11.43 9.38 -2.05
N PHE A 134 11.09 10.60 -1.63
CA PHE A 134 9.86 10.94 -0.93
C PHE A 134 9.20 12.10 -1.66
N CYS A 135 7.97 11.94 -2.13
CA CYS A 135 7.27 12.98 -2.87
C CYS A 135 5.77 13.03 -2.53
N LEU A 136 5.16 14.17 -2.77
CA LEU A 136 3.72 14.29 -2.65
C LEU A 136 3.04 13.70 -3.89
N CYS A 137 1.85 13.11 -3.68
CA CYS A 137 1.02 12.56 -4.74
C CYS A 137 -0.44 12.98 -4.60
N ASP A 138 -1.17 12.88 -5.71
CA ASP A 138 -2.62 13.04 -5.75
C ASP A 138 -3.18 12.07 -6.79
N ALA A 139 -3.89 11.04 -6.34
CA ALA A 139 -4.47 10.01 -7.20
C ALA A 139 -5.49 10.57 -8.22
N PHE A 140 -6.09 11.73 -7.95
CA PHE A 140 -7.08 12.35 -8.83
C PHE A 140 -6.47 13.21 -9.93
N ARG A 141 -5.17 13.48 -9.88
CA ARG A 141 -4.42 14.24 -10.91
C ARG A 141 -3.71 13.30 -11.88
N ARG A 142 -3.37 13.83 -13.04
CA ARG A 142 -2.51 13.15 -14.02
C ARG A 142 -1.47 14.13 -14.57
N PRO A 143 -0.18 13.93 -14.31
CA PRO A 143 0.42 12.84 -13.53
C PRO A 143 0.05 12.93 -12.04
N SER A 144 -0.02 11.75 -11.40
CA SER A 144 -0.37 11.63 -9.97
C SER A 144 0.78 12.01 -9.04
N LEU A 145 1.99 12.11 -9.55
CA LEU A 145 3.19 12.53 -8.84
C LEU A 145 3.63 13.91 -9.31
N GLN A 146 4.29 14.66 -8.43
CA GLN A 146 5.00 15.86 -8.82
C GLN A 146 6.14 15.50 -9.79
N GLY A 147 6.21 16.17 -10.95
CA GLY A 147 7.10 15.82 -12.04
C GLY A 147 6.46 14.87 -13.06
N ASN A 148 7.21 14.49 -14.08
CA ASN A 148 6.73 13.56 -15.11
C ASN A 148 7.25 12.15 -14.81
N HIS A 149 6.43 11.31 -14.19
CA HIS A 149 6.74 9.93 -13.80
C HIS A 149 5.87 8.89 -14.52
N LEU A 150 5.22 9.25 -15.63
CA LEU A 150 4.46 8.29 -16.43
C LEU A 150 5.39 7.20 -16.97
N ASN A 151 4.95 5.94 -16.88
CA ASN A 151 5.73 4.77 -17.31
C ASN A 151 7.14 4.70 -16.68
N ALA A 152 7.26 5.04 -15.40
CA ALA A 152 8.56 5.16 -14.73
C ALA A 152 8.94 3.97 -13.85
N TYR A 153 7.97 3.17 -13.41
CA TYR A 153 8.17 2.15 -12.38
C TYR A 153 7.95 0.73 -12.89
N ASP A 154 8.84 -0.18 -12.48
CA ASP A 154 8.69 -1.61 -12.77
C ASP A 154 7.59 -2.21 -11.90
N ILE A 155 7.45 -1.71 -10.66
CA ILE A 155 6.42 -2.11 -9.71
C ILE A 155 5.76 -0.84 -9.15
N VAL A 156 4.43 -0.81 -9.17
CA VAL A 156 3.64 0.14 -8.38
C VAL A 156 2.88 -0.66 -7.33
N GLN A 157 3.09 -0.34 -6.09
CA GLN A 157 2.41 -0.93 -4.94
C GLN A 157 1.47 0.09 -4.32
N VAL A 158 0.25 -0.33 -4.03
CA VAL A 158 -0.83 0.53 -3.53
C VAL A 158 -1.61 -0.23 -2.48
N ASN A 159 -1.63 0.29 -1.26
CA ASN A 159 -2.27 -0.37 -0.14
C ASN A 159 -3.40 0.47 0.43
N PHE A 160 -4.65 0.03 0.25
CA PHE A 160 -5.87 0.64 0.81
C PHE A 160 -6.09 2.11 0.43
N VAL A 161 -5.63 2.55 -0.74
CA VAL A 161 -5.69 3.97 -1.12
C VAL A 161 -6.89 4.31 -2.00
N PRO A 162 -7.07 3.71 -3.20
CA PRO A 162 -8.09 4.22 -4.12
C PRO A 162 -9.51 4.19 -3.54
N GLU A 163 -9.84 3.13 -2.79
CA GLU A 163 -11.16 2.96 -2.20
C GLU A 163 -11.37 3.76 -0.91
N SER A 164 -10.29 4.20 -0.26
CA SER A 164 -10.33 4.87 1.04
C SER A 164 -10.17 6.40 0.94
N ILE A 165 -10.17 6.95 -0.27
CA ILE A 165 -10.02 8.41 -0.49
C ILE A 165 -11.22 9.04 -1.17
N THR A 166 -12.29 8.28 -1.41
CA THR A 166 -13.51 8.77 -2.07
C THR A 166 -14.69 7.85 -1.76
N SER A 167 -15.90 8.41 -1.79
CA SER A 167 -17.16 7.66 -1.81
C SER A 167 -17.71 7.45 -3.23
N SER A 168 -17.04 7.97 -4.26
CA SER A 168 -17.47 7.93 -5.66
C SER A 168 -16.76 6.81 -6.43
N LEU A 169 -17.54 5.88 -6.99
CA LEU A 169 -17.01 4.80 -7.83
C LEU A 169 -16.29 5.33 -9.08
N VAL A 170 -16.79 6.40 -9.68
CA VAL A 170 -16.17 7.04 -10.86
C VAL A 170 -14.82 7.66 -10.49
N ALA A 171 -14.75 8.31 -9.32
CA ALA A 171 -13.50 8.88 -8.82
C ALA A 171 -12.48 7.77 -8.48
N TRP A 172 -12.93 6.66 -7.88
CA TRP A 172 -12.11 5.47 -7.62
C TRP A 172 -11.52 4.88 -8.90
N GLU A 173 -12.36 4.64 -9.94
CA GLU A 173 -11.89 4.12 -11.23
C GLU A 173 -10.83 5.05 -11.83
N ARG A 174 -11.06 6.35 -11.80
CA ARG A 174 -10.09 7.34 -12.30
C ARG A 174 -8.80 7.34 -11.51
N ALA A 175 -8.88 7.27 -10.18
CA ALA A 175 -7.70 7.21 -9.31
C ALA A 175 -6.84 5.98 -9.63
N LEU A 176 -7.45 4.80 -9.71
CA LEU A 176 -6.74 3.56 -10.07
C LEU A 176 -6.09 3.64 -11.46
N GLN A 177 -6.80 4.18 -12.48
CA GLN A 177 -6.25 4.38 -13.83
C GLN A 177 -5.03 5.33 -13.82
N ASN A 178 -5.11 6.42 -13.05
CA ASN A 178 -4.01 7.37 -12.92
C ASN A 178 -2.77 6.70 -12.28
N ILE A 179 -2.98 5.91 -11.22
CA ILE A 179 -1.92 5.18 -10.53
C ILE A 179 -1.28 4.14 -11.47
N VAL A 180 -2.09 3.35 -12.18
CA VAL A 180 -1.60 2.37 -13.16
C VAL A 180 -0.77 3.02 -14.26
N SER A 181 -1.07 4.25 -14.66
CA SER A 181 -0.29 4.97 -15.68
C SER A 181 1.17 5.29 -15.28
N LEU A 182 1.55 5.07 -14.03
CA LEU A 182 2.91 5.20 -13.54
C LEU A 182 3.77 3.96 -13.84
N LEU A 183 3.13 2.82 -14.13
CA LEU A 183 3.82 1.58 -14.48
C LEU A 183 4.49 1.67 -15.86
N LYS A 184 5.68 1.12 -15.98
CA LYS A 184 6.28 0.81 -17.28
C LYS A 184 5.44 -0.21 -18.05
N PRO A 185 5.56 -0.28 -19.38
CA PRO A 185 5.17 -1.48 -20.10
C PRO A 185 5.79 -2.72 -19.44
N GLN A 186 5.01 -3.79 -19.28
CA GLN A 186 5.40 -5.03 -18.59
C GLN A 186 5.62 -4.88 -17.07
N GLY A 187 5.22 -3.77 -16.47
CA GLY A 187 5.26 -3.55 -15.03
C GLY A 187 4.22 -4.37 -14.26
N THR A 188 4.38 -4.44 -12.95
CA THR A 188 3.50 -5.15 -12.04
C THR A 188 2.82 -4.18 -11.07
N LEU A 189 1.50 -4.29 -10.96
CA LEU A 189 0.71 -3.64 -9.91
C LEU A 189 0.54 -4.63 -8.75
N LEU A 190 0.91 -4.23 -7.55
CA LEU A 190 0.53 -4.87 -6.30
C LEU A 190 -0.52 -3.99 -5.62
N LEU A 191 -1.72 -4.50 -5.47
CA LEU A 191 -2.84 -3.75 -4.92
C LEU A 191 -3.47 -4.53 -3.77
N THR A 192 -3.61 -3.89 -2.62
CA THR A 192 -4.49 -4.39 -1.56
C THR A 192 -5.66 -3.41 -1.40
N ALA A 193 -6.87 -3.95 -1.32
CA ALA A 193 -8.07 -3.13 -1.27
C ALA A 193 -9.13 -3.72 -0.34
N LEU A 194 -9.86 -2.85 0.36
CA LEU A 194 -10.96 -3.24 1.22
C LEU A 194 -12.18 -3.64 0.39
N LYS A 195 -12.70 -4.84 0.66
CA LYS A 195 -13.93 -5.32 0.04
C LYS A 195 -15.15 -4.78 0.76
N HIS A 196 -16.09 -4.22 0.00
CA HIS A 196 -17.36 -3.68 0.49
C HIS A 196 -17.21 -2.68 1.64
N ALA A 197 -16.11 -1.90 1.64
CA ALA A 197 -15.93 -0.84 2.62
C ALA A 197 -16.90 0.31 2.36
N MET A 198 -17.52 0.82 3.41
CA MET A 198 -18.35 2.01 3.36
C MET A 198 -17.66 3.20 4.02
N TYR A 199 -16.78 2.94 4.94
CA TYR A 199 -15.93 3.90 5.64
C TYR A 199 -14.75 3.15 6.28
N TYR A 200 -13.75 3.88 6.70
CA TYR A 200 -12.78 3.42 7.67
C TYR A 200 -12.62 4.45 8.79
N GLN A 201 -12.11 4.02 9.91
CA GLN A 201 -12.02 4.85 11.10
C GLN A 201 -10.58 4.87 11.60
N VAL A 202 -10.12 6.05 12.02
CA VAL A 202 -8.87 6.22 12.76
C VAL A 202 -9.18 6.97 14.03
N GLN A 203 -9.04 6.32 15.16
CA GLN A 203 -9.50 6.83 16.46
C GLN A 203 -10.99 7.18 16.41
N GLU A 204 -11.38 8.45 16.62
CA GLU A 204 -12.76 8.92 16.55
C GLU A 204 -13.15 9.47 15.18
N GLN A 205 -12.20 9.56 14.22
CA GLN A 205 -12.46 10.12 12.90
C GLN A 205 -12.90 9.04 11.91
N ILE A 206 -13.95 9.35 11.18
CA ILE A 206 -14.50 8.51 10.11
C ILE A 206 -14.09 9.11 8.77
N PHE A 207 -13.48 8.27 7.92
CA PHE A 207 -13.06 8.62 6.57
C PHE A 207 -13.94 7.90 5.54
N PRO A 208 -14.20 8.54 4.38
CA PRO A 208 -15.02 7.93 3.35
C PRO A 208 -14.33 6.71 2.74
N ALA A 209 -15.14 5.72 2.35
CA ALA A 209 -14.69 4.65 1.47
C ALA A 209 -15.76 4.38 0.41
N VAL A 210 -15.34 3.79 -0.70
CA VAL A 210 -16.24 3.34 -1.76
C VAL A 210 -16.32 1.82 -1.78
N SER A 211 -17.54 1.30 -1.73
CA SER A 211 -17.79 -0.14 -1.78
C SER A 211 -17.41 -0.72 -3.14
N ILE A 212 -16.40 -1.59 -3.14
CA ILE A 212 -15.90 -2.32 -4.30
C ILE A 212 -15.78 -3.81 -3.98
N ASP A 213 -15.76 -4.62 -5.02
CA ASP A 213 -15.57 -6.06 -4.97
C ASP A 213 -14.58 -6.55 -6.04
N GLU A 214 -14.31 -7.84 -6.05
CA GLU A 214 -13.42 -8.51 -7.00
C GLU A 214 -13.80 -8.23 -8.45
N THR A 215 -15.10 -8.27 -8.75
CA THR A 215 -15.64 -8.04 -10.09
C THR A 215 -15.32 -6.62 -10.57
N ARG A 216 -15.54 -5.63 -9.69
CA ARG A 216 -15.27 -4.23 -10.00
C ARG A 216 -13.77 -3.96 -10.21
N VAL A 217 -12.93 -4.55 -9.37
CA VAL A 217 -11.47 -4.43 -9.53
C VAL A 217 -11.02 -5.01 -10.86
N ILE A 218 -11.41 -6.24 -11.20
CA ILE A 218 -11.08 -6.89 -12.48
C ILE A 218 -11.54 -6.05 -13.67
N GLN A 219 -12.78 -5.57 -13.66
CA GLN A 219 -13.32 -4.73 -14.74
C GLN A 219 -12.49 -3.46 -14.94
N THR A 220 -12.07 -2.83 -13.86
CA THR A 220 -11.27 -1.60 -13.92
C THR A 220 -9.85 -1.87 -14.40
N LEU A 221 -9.20 -2.94 -13.92
CA LEU A 221 -7.88 -3.35 -14.40
C LEU A 221 -7.89 -3.70 -15.89
N ARG A 222 -8.98 -4.32 -16.39
CA ARG A 222 -9.15 -4.57 -17.83
C ARG A 222 -9.23 -3.27 -18.65
N LYS A 223 -9.90 -2.24 -18.13
CA LYS A 223 -9.91 -0.90 -18.77
C LYS A 223 -8.49 -0.26 -18.79
N CYS A 224 -7.61 -0.66 -17.87
CA CYS A 224 -6.21 -0.26 -17.85
C CYS A 224 -5.31 -1.10 -18.77
N GLY A 225 -5.84 -2.11 -19.48
CA GLY A 225 -5.10 -2.94 -20.43
C GLY A 225 -4.56 -4.26 -19.85
N VAL A 226 -4.86 -4.60 -18.61
CA VAL A 226 -4.47 -5.90 -18.03
C VAL A 226 -5.44 -6.99 -18.54
N ARG A 227 -4.93 -8.18 -18.88
CA ARG A 227 -5.77 -9.35 -19.16
C ARG A 227 -6.15 -10.03 -17.85
N GLU A 228 -7.36 -10.53 -17.74
CA GLU A 228 -7.83 -11.21 -16.54
C GLU A 228 -6.94 -12.41 -16.14
N ALA A 229 -6.42 -13.14 -17.13
CA ALA A 229 -5.50 -14.25 -16.90
C ALA A 229 -4.14 -13.84 -16.32
N ASP A 230 -3.80 -12.55 -16.33
CA ASP A 230 -2.57 -11.99 -15.77
C ASP A 230 -2.83 -11.31 -14.40
N VAL A 231 -4.01 -11.53 -13.80
CA VAL A 231 -4.39 -11.07 -12.47
C VAL A 231 -4.49 -12.24 -11.52
N LEU A 232 -3.64 -12.25 -10.51
CA LEU A 232 -3.75 -13.16 -9.36
C LEU A 232 -4.45 -12.40 -8.23
N MET A 233 -5.58 -12.93 -7.76
CA MET A 233 -6.37 -12.29 -6.70
C MET A 233 -6.83 -13.34 -5.70
N ARG A 234 -6.72 -12.99 -4.42
CA ARG A 234 -7.37 -13.70 -3.33
C ARG A 234 -7.98 -12.71 -2.34
N THR A 235 -9.07 -13.08 -1.72
CA THR A 235 -9.72 -12.29 -0.67
C THR A 235 -9.58 -13.01 0.67
N ILE A 236 -9.18 -12.28 1.69
CA ILE A 236 -9.18 -12.75 3.07
C ILE A 236 -10.34 -12.08 3.83
N PRO A 237 -10.97 -12.77 4.81
CA PRO A 237 -12.04 -12.17 5.60
C PRO A 237 -11.50 -11.06 6.50
N ALA A 238 -12.34 -10.07 6.79
CA ALA A 238 -12.04 -9.05 7.80
C ALA A 238 -11.88 -9.67 9.19
N SER A 239 -10.92 -9.19 9.95
CA SER A 239 -10.65 -9.66 11.31
C SER A 239 -10.22 -8.50 12.22
N PRO A 240 -11.04 -8.10 13.19
CA PRO A 240 -12.39 -8.56 13.50
C PRO A 240 -13.45 -8.16 12.45
N PRO A 241 -14.60 -8.88 12.38
CA PRO A 241 -15.56 -8.74 11.28
C PRO A 241 -16.41 -7.45 11.30
N TYR A 242 -16.12 -6.46 12.16
CA TYR A 242 -16.96 -5.24 12.31
C TYR A 242 -16.21 -3.96 11.94
N ARG A 243 -15.10 -4.02 11.20
CA ARG A 243 -14.29 -2.82 10.87
C ARG A 243 -14.87 -1.95 9.75
N GLY A 244 -16.11 -2.21 9.30
CA GLY A 244 -16.74 -1.44 8.22
C GLY A 244 -16.44 -1.95 6.82
N TYR A 245 -15.81 -3.14 6.68
CA TYR A 245 -15.54 -3.86 5.44
C TYR A 245 -15.70 -5.38 5.65
N GLU A 246 -15.85 -6.14 4.57
CA GLU A 246 -16.06 -7.59 4.64
C GLU A 246 -14.76 -8.41 4.50
N GLY A 247 -13.74 -7.82 3.92
CA GLY A 247 -12.47 -8.51 3.70
C GLY A 247 -11.45 -7.63 2.99
N ILE A 248 -10.27 -8.21 2.77
CA ILE A 248 -9.16 -7.58 2.04
C ILE A 248 -8.87 -8.37 0.79
N MET A 249 -8.95 -7.72 -0.35
CA MET A 249 -8.52 -8.24 -1.65
C MET A 249 -7.02 -8.03 -1.80
N LEU A 250 -6.28 -9.09 -2.09
CA LEU A 250 -4.84 -9.13 -2.31
C LEU A 250 -4.62 -9.44 -3.79
N ILE A 251 -4.04 -8.49 -4.54
CA ILE A 251 -4.04 -8.51 -6.00
C ILE A 251 -2.64 -8.27 -6.54
N GLU A 252 -2.18 -9.16 -7.39
CA GLU A 252 -1.03 -8.98 -8.27
C GLU A 252 -1.52 -8.95 -9.72
N ALA A 253 -1.26 -7.85 -10.44
CA ALA A 253 -1.63 -7.69 -11.84
C ALA A 253 -0.41 -7.38 -12.69
N ARG A 254 -0.11 -8.22 -13.70
CA ARG A 254 1.06 -8.09 -14.58
C ARG A 254 0.63 -7.51 -15.93
N PHE A 255 1.20 -6.37 -16.28
CA PHE A 255 0.97 -5.70 -17.57
C PHE A 255 1.97 -6.27 -18.58
N ARG A 256 1.47 -6.81 -19.71
CA ARG A 256 2.35 -7.47 -20.72
C ARG A 256 2.52 -6.67 -22.01
N HIS A 257 1.98 -5.44 -22.02
CA HIS A 257 2.02 -4.58 -23.22
C HIS A 257 2.56 -3.20 -22.91
#